data_4d8713d60c0a1990746d4c181103f1d3
#
_entry.id   4d8713d60c0a1990746d4c181103f1d3
#
_cell.length_a   1.000
_cell.length_b   1.000
_cell.length_c   1.000
_cell.angle_alpha   90.00
_cell.angle_beta   90.00
_cell.angle_gamma   90.00
#
_symmetry.space_group_name_H-M   'P 1'
#
loop_
_entity.id
_entity.type
_entity.pdbx_description
1 polymer ?
#
loop_
_entity_poly.entity_id
_entity_poly.type
_entity_poly.pdbx_seq_one_letter_code
_entity_poly.pdbx_strand_id
1 'polypeptide(L)'
;MAENPSSISAPGSVAQAPASPTTPSEDVGQVPTTPTPTDTETPTAEQPVATTPDPSASVCAPLSSLASLTGDLTTWLQTAPITAANSGGFKEPGGTELAAFEGAFRALLTEGPTAQVMQDLAGMGYGVSTFRNATGGGWLVVREQGLLSRGGGTFIINLFPARDLWLEAPHADSDEGTLRQTATQLVTLGARALLITGSNRCAVTTASPCSGTTSVCGTKGLRISDAAHYGNTFFTAAHRALRATYPDAIAASIHGMDAGDGPEAAVVSDGTSAPRPEALSNRLRDALNTHLVGTKKAFSCNAADDSGKHRDLCGTSNVQGRIDNGAADACFTEAAAASDRFVHLEQSATLRGTGASSKAVIQALADTVPCTLTGSGLGCQAVVAAQDCP
;
A
#
# COMPACT_ATOMS: atom_id res chain seq x y z
N MET A 1 6.66 -20.58 -58.31
CA MET A 1 7.48 -19.56 -58.99
C MET A 1 7.80 -18.57 -57.92
N ALA A 2 8.93 -18.67 -57.26
CA ALA A 2 10.20 -18.06 -57.60
C ALA A 2 10.04 -16.53 -57.38
N GLU A 3 10.78 -15.79 -56.59
CA GLU A 3 12.19 -15.89 -56.17
C GLU A 3 12.43 -14.93 -54.99
N ASN A 4 13.33 -15.35 -54.14
CA ASN A 4 14.12 -14.49 -53.25
C ASN A 4 15.32 -13.96 -54.08
N PRO A 5 15.90 -12.80 -53.83
CA PRO A 5 17.19 -12.83 -53.19
C PRO A 5 17.62 -11.66 -52.28
N SER A 6 18.46 -12.00 -51.31
CA SER A 6 19.82 -11.53 -50.97
C SER A 6 19.98 -10.23 -50.18
N SER A 7 20.30 -10.38 -48.94
CA SER A 7 21.55 -10.10 -48.18
C SER A 7 22.46 -8.99 -48.74
N ILE A 8 22.76 -7.98 -47.88
CA ILE A 8 24.07 -7.32 -47.83
C ILE A 8 24.41 -7.03 -46.35
N SER A 9 25.59 -7.48 -45.96
CA SER A 9 26.22 -7.31 -44.65
C SER A 9 27.12 -6.07 -44.58
N ALA A 10 27.15 -5.44 -43.39
CA ALA A 10 28.24 -4.88 -42.58
C ALA A 10 29.07 -3.71 -43.20
N PRO A 11 29.91 -3.00 -42.43
CA PRO A 11 30.57 -3.38 -41.17
C PRO A 11 30.56 -2.30 -40.08
N GLY A 12 31.01 -2.76 -38.91
CA GLY A 12 31.13 -2.16 -37.64
C GLY A 12 31.98 -0.87 -37.52
N SER A 13 31.64 -0.13 -36.47
CA SER A 13 32.52 0.86 -35.87
C SER A 13 32.53 0.63 -34.36
N VAL A 14 33.71 0.24 -33.85
CA VAL A 14 33.99 0.11 -32.43
C VAL A 14 34.28 1.51 -31.91
N ALA A 15 33.46 2.02 -31.00
CA ALA A 15 33.77 3.22 -30.25
C ALA A 15 34.44 2.85 -28.94
N GLN A 16 35.69 3.33 -28.76
CA GLN A 16 36.51 3.25 -27.58
C GLN A 16 35.92 4.01 -26.41
N ALA A 17 35.93 3.41 -25.23
CA ALA A 17 35.61 4.04 -23.96
C ALA A 17 36.70 5.05 -23.53
N PRO A 18 36.33 6.19 -22.92
CA PRO A 18 37.30 7.12 -22.36
C PRO A 18 37.84 6.62 -21.00
N ALA A 19 39.14 6.85 -20.81
CA ALA A 19 39.92 6.52 -19.64
C ALA A 19 39.50 7.33 -18.40
N SER A 20 39.51 6.69 -17.24
CA SER A 20 39.35 7.29 -15.92
C SER A 20 40.52 8.21 -15.55
N PRO A 21 40.29 9.34 -14.88
CA PRO A 21 41.35 10.16 -14.33
C PRO A 21 41.88 9.60 -13.01
N THR A 22 43.19 9.54 -12.91
CA THR A 22 43.97 9.23 -11.73
C THR A 22 43.92 10.36 -10.70
N THR A 23 43.60 10.01 -9.46
CA THR A 23 43.71 10.90 -8.29
C THR A 23 45.15 11.00 -7.80
N PRO A 24 45.64 12.18 -7.39
CA PRO A 24 46.92 12.31 -6.71
C PRO A 24 46.79 11.97 -5.22
N SER A 25 47.80 11.27 -4.73
CA SER A 25 48.07 10.98 -3.33
C SER A 25 48.48 12.28 -2.61
N GLU A 26 47.84 12.63 -1.51
CA GLU A 26 48.27 13.65 -0.59
C GLU A 26 48.69 13.08 0.76
N ASP A 27 49.76 13.62 1.21
CA ASP A 27 50.71 13.43 2.29
C ASP A 27 50.07 13.41 3.71
N VAL A 28 50.59 12.55 4.55
CA VAL A 28 50.20 12.35 5.95
C VAL A 28 50.88 13.38 6.83
N GLY A 29 50.15 14.41 7.23
CA GLY A 29 50.61 15.37 8.26
C GLY A 29 50.34 14.88 9.67
N GLN A 30 51.38 14.82 10.51
CA GLN A 30 51.34 14.51 11.93
C GLN A 30 50.45 15.51 12.72
N VAL A 31 49.55 14.95 13.57
CA VAL A 31 48.75 15.72 14.55
C VAL A 31 49.50 15.78 15.87
N PRO A 32 49.67 16.97 16.52
CA PRO A 32 50.24 17.08 17.85
C PRO A 32 49.25 16.63 18.94
N THR A 33 49.76 15.89 19.90
CA THR A 33 49.04 15.46 21.12
C THR A 33 48.89 16.60 22.10
N THR A 34 47.63 16.91 22.48
CA THR A 34 47.30 17.84 23.55
C THR A 34 46.89 17.03 24.82
N PRO A 35 47.23 17.51 26.04
CA PRO A 35 47.05 16.74 27.27
C PRO A 35 45.60 16.71 27.74
N THR A 36 45.21 15.57 28.32
CA THR A 36 43.89 15.27 28.92
C THR A 36 43.61 16.17 30.10
N PRO A 37 42.41 16.80 30.22
CA PRO A 37 41.94 17.35 31.47
C PRO A 37 41.27 16.28 32.33
N THR A 38 41.50 16.34 33.59
CA THR A 38 40.98 15.48 34.68
C THR A 38 39.49 15.72 34.82
N ASP A 39 38.69 14.69 34.70
CA ASP A 39 37.25 14.70 34.90
C ASP A 39 36.92 14.91 36.38
N THR A 40 36.21 15.99 36.66
CA THR A 40 35.46 16.19 37.92
C THR A 40 34.02 15.75 37.64
N GLU A 41 33.61 14.62 38.16
CA GLU A 41 32.23 14.11 38.06
C GLU A 41 31.27 15.08 38.77
N THR A 42 30.41 15.70 37.98
CA THR A 42 29.19 16.36 38.46
C THR A 42 28.05 15.36 38.36
N PRO A 43 27.22 15.15 39.40
CA PRO A 43 26.12 14.21 39.33
C PRO A 43 25.09 14.70 38.30
N THR A 44 24.93 13.92 37.24
CA THR A 44 23.92 14.15 36.21
C THR A 44 22.54 13.91 36.81
N ALA A 45 21.71 14.93 36.85
CA ALA A 45 20.28 14.79 37.15
C ALA A 45 19.64 13.89 36.10
N GLU A 46 19.03 12.83 36.54
CA GLU A 46 18.23 11.90 35.71
C GLU A 46 17.15 12.71 34.98
N GLN A 47 17.28 12.85 33.66
CA GLN A 47 16.21 13.40 32.84
C GLN A 47 15.06 12.40 32.84
N PRO A 48 13.81 12.86 33.03
CA PRO A 48 12.66 11.99 32.92
C PRO A 48 12.63 11.37 31.53
N VAL A 49 12.65 10.04 31.46
CA VAL A 49 12.42 9.27 30.24
C VAL A 49 11.06 9.70 29.70
N ALA A 50 11.06 10.34 28.55
CA ALA A 50 9.82 10.64 27.84
C ALA A 50 9.17 9.30 27.48
N THR A 51 8.14 8.94 28.24
CA THR A 51 7.26 7.82 27.88
C THR A 51 6.60 8.21 26.57
N THR A 52 6.90 7.47 25.48
CA THR A 52 6.14 7.54 24.23
C THR A 52 4.67 7.34 24.61
N PRO A 53 3.77 8.29 24.26
CA PRO A 53 2.35 8.11 24.56
C PRO A 53 1.86 6.85 23.85
N ASP A 54 1.14 6.01 24.58
CA ASP A 54 0.43 4.87 24.03
C ASP A 54 -0.52 5.40 22.95
N PRO A 55 -0.33 5.04 21.67
CA PRO A 55 -1.16 5.56 20.59
C PRO A 55 -2.65 5.14 20.71
N SER A 56 -2.97 4.16 21.55
CA SER A 56 -4.36 3.73 21.80
C SER A 56 -5.12 4.64 22.78
N ALA A 57 -4.41 5.34 23.69
CA ALA A 57 -5.06 6.19 24.71
C ALA A 57 -5.61 7.52 24.17
N SER A 58 -5.11 7.99 23.03
CA SER A 58 -5.42 9.32 22.47
C SER A 58 -6.69 9.37 21.59
N VAL A 59 -7.14 8.25 21.06
CA VAL A 59 -8.17 8.18 20.01
C VAL A 59 -9.60 8.31 20.55
N CYS A 60 -9.84 8.09 21.83
CA CYS A 60 -11.19 7.94 22.37
C CYS A 60 -11.93 9.25 22.69
N ALA A 61 -11.25 10.34 22.98
CA ALA A 61 -11.88 11.52 23.56
C ALA A 61 -12.84 12.34 22.64
N PRO A 62 -12.68 12.41 21.29
CA PRO A 62 -13.58 13.19 20.46
C PRO A 62 -14.55 12.34 19.60
N LEU A 63 -14.59 11.02 19.74
CA LEU A 63 -15.41 10.15 18.85
C LEU A 63 -16.93 10.37 19.02
N SER A 64 -17.38 10.78 20.19
CA SER A 64 -18.81 11.00 20.50
C SER A 64 -19.43 12.16 19.71
N SER A 65 -18.62 13.09 19.20
CA SER A 65 -19.09 14.22 18.39
C SER A 65 -19.26 13.89 16.90
N LEU A 66 -18.74 12.73 16.44
CA LEU A 66 -18.81 12.35 15.05
C LEU A 66 -20.17 11.73 14.70
N ALA A 67 -20.57 11.92 13.43
CA ALA A 67 -21.67 11.15 12.87
C ALA A 67 -21.37 9.65 12.98
N SER A 68 -22.31 8.90 13.56
CA SER A 68 -22.16 7.46 13.76
C SER A 68 -22.95 6.67 12.72
N LEU A 69 -22.25 5.81 12.00
CA LEU A 69 -22.81 4.81 11.10
C LEU A 69 -22.82 3.46 11.81
N THR A 70 -23.84 2.64 11.53
CA THR A 70 -23.97 1.30 12.13
C THR A 70 -24.36 0.28 11.06
N GLY A 71 -24.02 -0.99 11.28
CA GLY A 71 -24.42 -2.06 10.39
C GLY A 71 -23.30 -3.07 10.11
N ASP A 72 -23.36 -3.72 8.95
CA ASP A 72 -22.28 -4.55 8.44
C ASP A 72 -21.32 -3.72 7.60
N LEU A 73 -20.11 -3.53 8.08
CA LEU A 73 -19.09 -2.69 7.41
C LEU A 73 -18.74 -3.24 6.02
N THR A 74 -18.66 -4.55 5.87
CA THR A 74 -18.30 -5.18 4.59
C THR A 74 -19.36 -4.88 3.53
N THR A 75 -20.62 -4.98 3.89
CA THR A 75 -21.73 -4.63 2.99
C THR A 75 -21.76 -3.14 2.69
N TRP A 76 -21.55 -2.29 3.70
CA TRP A 76 -21.56 -0.85 3.53
C TRP A 76 -20.44 -0.37 2.62
N LEU A 77 -19.22 -0.94 2.74
CA LEU A 77 -18.07 -0.58 1.91
C LEU A 77 -18.29 -0.90 0.42
N GLN A 78 -19.12 -1.88 0.08
CA GLN A 78 -19.46 -2.15 -1.32
C GLN A 78 -20.26 -1.00 -1.97
N THR A 79 -20.75 -0.05 -1.17
CA THR A 79 -21.39 1.18 -1.65
C THR A 79 -20.40 2.37 -1.71
N ALA A 80 -19.09 2.13 -1.50
CA ALA A 80 -18.10 3.19 -1.61
C ALA A 80 -18.16 3.82 -3.01
N PRO A 81 -18.22 5.15 -3.10
CA PRO A 81 -18.37 5.81 -4.39
C PRO A 81 -17.08 5.71 -5.19
N ILE A 82 -17.19 5.21 -6.41
CA ILE A 82 -16.08 5.12 -7.37
C ILE A 82 -16.59 5.67 -8.70
N THR A 83 -15.85 6.62 -9.30
CA THR A 83 -16.23 7.18 -10.59
C THR A 83 -16.06 6.14 -11.69
N ALA A 84 -16.99 6.09 -12.63
CA ALA A 84 -16.97 5.10 -13.71
C ALA A 84 -15.85 5.33 -14.72
N ALA A 85 -15.51 4.31 -15.49
CA ALA A 85 -14.62 4.41 -16.65
C ALA A 85 -15.15 5.44 -17.65
N ASN A 86 -14.26 6.26 -18.22
CA ASN A 86 -14.55 7.30 -19.20
C ASN A 86 -15.58 8.37 -18.73
N SER A 87 -15.81 8.49 -17.45
CA SER A 87 -16.76 9.46 -16.86
C SER A 87 -16.22 10.90 -16.79
N GLY A 88 -14.90 11.09 -16.89
CA GLY A 88 -14.25 12.35 -16.54
C GLY A 88 -14.23 12.64 -15.02
N GLY A 89 -14.58 11.65 -14.20
CA GLY A 89 -14.84 11.83 -12.77
C GLY A 89 -13.59 11.89 -11.88
N PHE A 90 -12.39 11.86 -12.43
CA PHE A 90 -11.17 12.11 -11.66
C PHE A 90 -10.67 13.54 -11.90
N LYS A 91 -10.36 14.24 -10.81
CA LYS A 91 -9.68 15.53 -10.83
C LYS A 91 -8.39 15.42 -10.04
N GLU A 92 -7.28 15.66 -10.71
CA GLU A 92 -5.99 15.64 -10.06
C GLU A 92 -5.91 16.74 -8.99
N PRO A 93 -5.59 16.39 -7.72
CA PRO A 93 -5.38 17.38 -6.68
C PRO A 93 -4.06 18.12 -6.88
N GLY A 94 -4.00 19.38 -6.47
CA GLY A 94 -2.76 20.15 -6.49
C GLY A 94 -1.76 19.66 -5.44
N GLY A 95 -0.46 19.85 -5.68
CA GLY A 95 0.59 19.40 -4.75
C GLY A 95 0.44 19.95 -3.33
N THR A 96 0.05 21.22 -3.17
CA THR A 96 -0.25 21.83 -1.86
C THR A 96 -1.43 21.15 -1.17
N GLU A 97 -2.47 20.81 -1.93
CA GLU A 97 -3.65 20.11 -1.41
C GLU A 97 -3.31 18.69 -0.96
N LEU A 98 -2.49 17.97 -1.74
CA LEU A 98 -2.01 16.64 -1.35
C LEU A 98 -1.19 16.67 -0.07
N ALA A 99 -0.27 17.64 0.06
CA ALA A 99 0.53 17.80 1.27
C ALA A 99 -0.33 18.15 2.49
N ALA A 100 -1.34 19.01 2.31
CA ALA A 100 -2.30 19.34 3.37
C ALA A 100 -3.13 18.12 3.78
N PHE A 101 -3.60 17.32 2.82
CA PHE A 101 -4.34 16.10 3.10
C PHE A 101 -3.48 15.06 3.84
N GLU A 102 -2.25 14.81 3.36
CA GLU A 102 -1.30 13.90 4.03
C GLU A 102 -1.06 14.32 5.48
N GLY A 103 -0.85 15.65 5.72
CA GLY A 103 -0.68 16.20 7.06
C GLY A 103 -1.91 16.01 7.95
N ALA A 104 -3.11 16.36 7.46
CA ALA A 104 -4.37 16.20 8.19
C ALA A 104 -4.71 14.73 8.45
N PHE A 105 -4.49 13.86 7.48
CA PHE A 105 -4.71 12.43 7.65
C PHE A 105 -3.74 11.82 8.67
N ARG A 106 -2.47 12.23 8.65
CA ARG A 106 -1.49 11.83 9.67
C ARG A 106 -1.88 12.33 11.06
N ALA A 107 -2.32 13.59 11.19
CA ALA A 107 -2.83 14.10 12.46
C ALA A 107 -4.05 13.34 12.95
N LEU A 108 -4.97 12.93 12.05
CA LEU A 108 -6.08 12.05 12.40
C LEU A 108 -5.61 10.71 12.98
N LEU A 109 -4.52 10.13 12.44
CA LEU A 109 -3.94 8.87 12.92
C LEU A 109 -3.26 8.98 14.28
N THR A 110 -2.68 10.15 14.61
CA THR A 110 -1.86 10.37 15.82
C THR A 110 -2.60 11.09 16.93
N GLU A 111 -3.48 12.03 16.60
CA GLU A 111 -4.18 12.91 17.54
C GLU A 111 -5.68 12.62 17.63
N GLY A 112 -6.18 11.82 16.69
CA GLY A 112 -7.62 11.56 16.53
C GLY A 112 -8.36 12.70 15.83
N PRO A 113 -9.71 12.64 15.77
CA PRO A 113 -10.56 13.60 15.06
C PRO A 113 -10.76 14.90 15.86
N THR A 114 -9.68 15.66 16.09
CA THR A 114 -9.76 16.99 16.72
C THR A 114 -10.52 17.97 15.83
N ALA A 115 -11.01 19.07 16.40
CA ALA A 115 -11.76 20.10 15.64
C ALA A 115 -10.94 20.65 14.46
N GLN A 116 -9.63 20.84 14.65
CA GLN A 116 -8.72 21.31 13.59
C GLN A 116 -8.58 20.28 12.47
N VAL A 117 -8.30 19.02 12.81
CA VAL A 117 -8.19 17.91 11.85
C VAL A 117 -9.48 17.76 11.02
N MET A 118 -10.64 17.85 11.69
CA MET A 118 -11.95 17.79 11.03
C MET A 118 -12.17 18.96 10.07
N GLN A 119 -11.76 20.16 10.47
CA GLN A 119 -11.86 21.36 9.63
C GLN A 119 -10.94 21.26 8.41
N ASP A 120 -9.70 20.80 8.60
CA ASP A 120 -8.72 20.66 7.52
C ASP A 120 -9.19 19.62 6.48
N LEU A 121 -9.66 18.46 6.93
CA LEU A 121 -10.22 17.44 6.03
C LEU A 121 -11.50 17.94 5.32
N ALA A 122 -12.39 18.63 6.03
CA ALA A 122 -13.60 19.21 5.45
C ALA A 122 -13.29 20.29 4.41
N GLY A 123 -12.27 21.12 4.63
CA GLY A 123 -11.77 22.11 3.67
C GLY A 123 -11.29 21.50 2.36
N MET A 124 -10.88 20.24 2.39
CA MET A 124 -10.50 19.44 1.22
C MET A 124 -11.63 18.53 0.71
N GLY A 125 -12.85 18.70 1.23
CA GLY A 125 -14.04 17.95 0.81
C GLY A 125 -14.14 16.56 1.42
N TYR A 126 -13.47 16.26 2.51
CA TYR A 126 -13.57 14.97 3.21
C TYR A 126 -14.40 15.10 4.50
N GLY A 127 -15.28 14.13 4.72
CA GLY A 127 -15.98 13.97 6.00
C GLY A 127 -15.39 12.80 6.78
N VAL A 128 -15.41 12.91 8.10
CA VAL A 128 -15.04 11.83 9.01
C VAL A 128 -16.28 11.41 9.81
N SER A 129 -16.49 10.12 9.92
CA SER A 129 -17.56 9.52 10.72
C SER A 129 -17.01 8.28 11.44
N THR A 130 -17.72 7.84 12.47
CA THR A 130 -17.50 6.52 13.07
C THR A 130 -18.37 5.49 12.39
N PHE A 131 -17.87 4.25 12.31
CA PHE A 131 -18.67 3.09 11.94
C PHE A 131 -18.56 2.05 13.05
N ARG A 132 -19.71 1.49 13.46
CA ARG A 132 -19.76 0.42 14.46
C ARG A 132 -20.56 -0.76 13.92
N ASN A 133 -20.03 -1.97 14.06
CA ASN A 133 -20.79 -3.18 13.78
C ASN A 133 -21.44 -3.75 15.06
N ALA A 134 -22.37 -4.68 14.88
CA ALA A 134 -23.07 -5.33 15.98
C ALA A 134 -22.17 -6.17 16.91
N THR A 135 -20.95 -6.50 16.47
CA THR A 135 -19.99 -7.32 17.22
C THR A 135 -18.97 -6.51 18.00
N GLY A 136 -19.16 -5.18 18.10
CA GLY A 136 -18.29 -4.29 18.89
C GLY A 136 -17.09 -3.73 18.12
N GLY A 137 -16.90 -4.07 16.84
CA GLY A 137 -15.86 -3.44 16.00
C GLY A 137 -16.15 -1.96 15.78
N GLY A 138 -15.09 -1.15 15.80
CA GLY A 138 -15.15 0.29 15.58
C GLY A 138 -14.13 0.77 14.57
N TRP A 139 -14.56 1.66 13.68
CA TRP A 139 -13.71 2.24 12.64
C TRP A 139 -13.97 3.73 12.48
N LEU A 140 -12.94 4.48 12.08
CA LEU A 140 -13.13 5.80 11.46
C LEU A 140 -13.27 5.60 9.95
N VAL A 141 -14.18 6.36 9.36
CA VAL A 141 -14.42 6.44 7.93
C VAL A 141 -14.08 7.84 7.47
N VAL A 142 -13.06 7.98 6.64
CA VAL A 142 -12.70 9.23 5.95
C VAL A 142 -13.14 9.08 4.50
N ARG A 143 -14.09 9.88 4.07
CA ARG A 143 -14.67 9.75 2.74
C ARG A 143 -14.92 11.10 2.10
N GLU A 144 -14.63 11.17 0.78
CA GLU A 144 -14.98 12.34 -0.03
C GLU A 144 -16.47 12.65 0.09
N GLN A 145 -16.78 13.91 0.37
CA GLN A 145 -18.14 14.44 0.49
C GLN A 145 -18.63 14.92 -0.87
N GLY A 146 -19.95 14.84 -1.07
CA GLY A 146 -20.55 15.11 -2.36
C GLY A 146 -20.59 13.87 -3.27
N LEU A 147 -21.39 13.95 -4.31
CA LEU A 147 -21.57 12.84 -5.24
C LEU A 147 -20.40 12.81 -6.22
N LEU A 148 -19.37 12.04 -5.92
CA LEU A 148 -18.26 11.74 -6.85
C LEU A 148 -17.63 12.98 -7.48
N SER A 149 -17.31 13.98 -6.66
CA SER A 149 -16.89 15.26 -7.20
C SER A 149 -15.53 15.20 -7.91
N ARG A 150 -14.63 14.31 -7.47
CA ARG A 150 -13.28 14.23 -8.03
C ARG A 150 -12.56 12.87 -7.92
N GLY A 151 -13.23 11.83 -7.43
CA GLY A 151 -12.63 10.49 -7.31
C GLY A 151 -11.58 10.38 -6.21
N GLY A 152 -11.80 11.07 -5.09
CA GLY A 152 -10.81 11.17 -4.00
C GLY A 152 -10.65 9.91 -3.14
N GLY A 153 -11.66 9.05 -3.06
CA GLY A 153 -11.58 7.77 -2.36
C GLY A 153 -12.23 7.72 -0.98
N THR A 154 -12.16 6.52 -0.39
CA THR A 154 -12.67 6.19 0.94
C THR A 154 -11.59 5.47 1.73
N PHE A 155 -11.32 5.94 2.94
CA PHE A 155 -10.26 5.40 3.80
C PHE A 155 -10.84 5.00 5.14
N ILE A 156 -10.55 3.79 5.57
CA ILE A 156 -11.06 3.19 6.80
C ILE A 156 -9.91 2.95 7.75
N ILE A 157 -10.04 3.39 8.99
CA ILE A 157 -9.05 3.21 10.05
C ILE A 157 -9.70 2.38 11.13
N ASN A 158 -9.11 1.23 11.45
CA ASN A 158 -9.56 0.38 12.54
C ASN A 158 -9.10 0.97 13.88
N LEU A 159 -10.03 1.22 14.78
CA LEU A 159 -9.74 1.75 16.11
C LEU A 159 -9.08 0.72 17.04
N PHE A 160 -9.26 -0.57 16.74
CA PHE A 160 -8.76 -1.69 17.54
C PHE A 160 -8.08 -2.73 16.65
N PRO A 161 -6.98 -2.40 15.95
CA PRO A 161 -6.34 -3.34 15.05
C PRO A 161 -5.64 -4.47 15.81
N ALA A 162 -5.62 -5.66 15.21
CA ALA A 162 -4.91 -6.84 15.71
C ALA A 162 -3.57 -7.05 15.01
N ARG A 163 -3.47 -6.60 13.75
CA ARG A 163 -2.28 -6.76 12.91
C ARG A 163 -1.79 -5.41 12.41
N ASP A 164 -0.49 -5.27 12.35
CA ASP A 164 0.17 -4.11 11.75
C ASP A 164 0.22 -4.25 10.22
N LEU A 165 -0.97 -4.26 9.64
CA LEU A 165 -1.28 -4.48 8.23
C LEU A 165 -2.30 -3.45 7.78
N TRP A 166 -2.07 -2.78 6.67
CA TRP A 166 -3.17 -2.14 5.96
C TRP A 166 -3.37 -2.73 4.56
N LEU A 167 -4.59 -2.62 4.09
CA LEU A 167 -5.02 -3.17 2.81
C LEU A 167 -5.24 -2.02 1.83
N GLU A 168 -4.96 -2.26 0.57
CA GLU A 168 -5.14 -1.31 -0.51
C GLU A 168 -5.95 -1.94 -1.65
N ALA A 169 -6.99 -1.24 -2.09
CA ALA A 169 -7.81 -1.58 -3.25
C ALA A 169 -7.72 -0.46 -4.29
N PRO A 170 -6.58 -0.33 -5.01
CA PRO A 170 -6.37 0.77 -5.94
C PRO A 170 -7.21 0.63 -7.22
N HIS A 171 -7.71 -0.57 -7.52
CA HIS A 171 -8.57 -0.87 -8.66
C HIS A 171 -9.91 -1.47 -8.23
N ALA A 172 -10.50 -0.91 -7.17
CA ALA A 172 -11.61 -1.50 -6.43
C ALA A 172 -12.86 -1.85 -7.27
N ASP A 173 -13.10 -1.21 -8.40
CA ASP A 173 -14.20 -1.53 -9.32
C ASP A 173 -13.75 -2.21 -10.62
N SER A 174 -12.53 -1.95 -11.11
CA SER A 174 -12.03 -2.58 -12.34
C SER A 174 -11.51 -3.99 -12.11
N ASP A 175 -10.96 -4.27 -10.94
CA ASP A 175 -10.53 -5.61 -10.54
C ASP A 175 -11.68 -6.26 -9.75
N GLU A 176 -12.69 -6.74 -10.46
CA GLU A 176 -13.95 -7.22 -9.91
C GLU A 176 -13.77 -8.12 -8.68
N GLY A 177 -14.47 -7.80 -7.60
CA GLY A 177 -14.46 -8.54 -6.33
C GLY A 177 -13.41 -8.08 -5.32
N THR A 178 -12.40 -7.30 -5.70
CA THR A 178 -11.34 -6.84 -4.77
C THR A 178 -11.88 -5.93 -3.67
N LEU A 179 -12.84 -5.06 -3.97
CA LEU A 179 -13.49 -4.20 -2.97
C LEU A 179 -14.15 -5.03 -1.85
N ARG A 180 -14.97 -6.02 -2.22
CA ARG A 180 -15.62 -6.89 -1.24
C ARG A 180 -14.60 -7.72 -0.47
N GLN A 181 -13.57 -8.22 -1.15
CA GLN A 181 -12.53 -9.03 -0.56
C GLN A 181 -11.74 -8.24 0.47
N THR A 182 -11.26 -7.05 0.14
CA THR A 182 -10.48 -6.20 1.06
C THR A 182 -11.32 -5.71 2.25
N ALA A 183 -12.61 -5.40 2.04
CA ALA A 183 -13.52 -5.09 3.13
C ALA A 183 -13.69 -6.28 4.10
N THR A 184 -13.82 -7.51 3.57
CA THR A 184 -13.88 -8.73 4.38
C THR A 184 -12.55 -8.99 5.11
N GLN A 185 -11.42 -8.79 4.42
CA GLN A 185 -10.07 -8.92 4.99
C GLN A 185 -9.84 -7.93 6.14
N LEU A 186 -10.21 -6.66 5.97
CA LEU A 186 -10.11 -5.63 7.02
C LEU A 186 -10.72 -6.11 8.34
N VAL A 187 -11.97 -6.55 8.27
CA VAL A 187 -12.73 -6.99 9.46
C VAL A 187 -12.18 -8.30 10.01
N THR A 188 -12.00 -9.31 9.14
CA THR A 188 -11.62 -10.66 9.57
C THR A 188 -10.19 -10.73 10.12
N LEU A 189 -9.25 -10.02 9.50
CA LEU A 189 -7.85 -10.00 9.95
C LEU A 189 -7.63 -9.06 11.13
N GLY A 190 -8.56 -8.15 11.39
CA GLY A 190 -8.30 -7.03 12.31
C GLY A 190 -7.18 -6.13 11.78
N ALA A 191 -7.15 -5.88 10.47
CA ALA A 191 -6.15 -5.02 9.87
C ALA A 191 -6.30 -3.57 10.34
N ARG A 192 -5.21 -2.80 10.29
CA ARG A 192 -5.14 -1.40 10.78
C ARG A 192 -5.97 -0.45 9.93
N ALA A 193 -5.93 -0.61 8.61
CA ALA A 193 -6.63 0.28 7.70
C ALA A 193 -6.98 -0.39 6.38
N LEU A 194 -7.88 0.24 5.62
CA LEU A 194 -8.18 -0.08 4.23
C LEU A 194 -8.26 1.23 3.43
N LEU A 195 -7.51 1.30 2.35
CA LEU A 195 -7.56 2.37 1.37
C LEU A 195 -8.34 1.89 0.14
N ILE A 196 -9.38 2.63 -0.25
CA ILE A 196 -10.21 2.35 -1.42
C ILE A 196 -10.10 3.54 -2.36
N THR A 197 -9.73 3.31 -3.62
CA THR A 197 -9.73 4.36 -4.65
C THR A 197 -11.13 4.94 -4.85
N GLY A 198 -11.21 6.22 -5.19
CA GLY A 198 -12.47 6.87 -5.56
C GLY A 198 -12.71 6.95 -7.08
N SER A 199 -11.77 6.45 -7.88
CA SER A 199 -11.85 6.51 -9.34
C SER A 199 -11.52 5.17 -9.99
N ASN A 200 -12.27 4.85 -11.06
CA ASN A 200 -11.85 3.80 -11.98
C ASN A 200 -10.51 4.19 -12.61
N ARG A 201 -9.62 3.23 -12.79
CA ARG A 201 -8.31 3.48 -13.41
C ARG A 201 -8.40 4.10 -14.82
N CYS A 202 -9.52 3.91 -15.50
CA CYS A 202 -9.82 4.48 -16.82
C CYS A 202 -10.81 5.65 -16.76
N ALA A 203 -11.03 6.30 -15.60
CA ALA A 203 -12.04 7.36 -15.45
C ALA A 203 -11.77 8.56 -16.36
N VAL A 204 -10.51 8.89 -16.62
CA VAL A 204 -10.09 9.96 -17.54
C VAL A 204 -9.17 9.44 -18.63
N THR A 205 -9.07 10.21 -19.73
CA THR A 205 -8.18 9.86 -20.86
C THR A 205 -6.78 10.46 -20.75
N THR A 206 -6.56 11.35 -19.79
CA THR A 206 -5.25 11.99 -19.56
C THR A 206 -4.21 10.94 -19.18
N ALA A 207 -3.11 10.91 -19.93
CA ALA A 207 -2.01 9.99 -19.65
C ALA A 207 -1.27 10.37 -18.38
N SER A 208 -0.90 9.36 -17.57
CA SER A 208 0.07 9.53 -16.48
C SER A 208 1.46 9.74 -17.06
N PRO A 209 2.28 10.63 -16.49
CA PRO A 209 3.69 10.75 -16.85
C PRO A 209 4.54 9.60 -16.33
N CYS A 210 4.03 8.80 -15.37
CA CYS A 210 4.80 7.75 -14.72
C CYS A 210 5.17 6.60 -15.66
N SER A 211 6.31 5.96 -15.38
CA SER A 211 6.79 4.83 -16.16
C SER A 211 5.91 3.59 -15.96
N GLY A 212 5.71 2.84 -17.03
CA GLY A 212 4.89 1.65 -17.09
C GLY A 212 3.93 1.68 -18.28
N THR A 213 3.34 0.54 -18.57
CA THR A 213 2.36 0.39 -19.65
C THR A 213 1.24 -0.53 -19.21
N THR A 214 0.05 -0.30 -19.76
CA THR A 214 -1.12 -1.18 -19.58
C THR A 214 -1.96 -1.17 -20.85
N SER A 215 -2.66 -2.25 -21.13
CA SER A 215 -3.65 -2.32 -22.21
C SER A 215 -5.08 -2.14 -21.70
N VAL A 216 -5.28 -2.07 -20.39
CA VAL A 216 -6.62 -2.14 -19.77
C VAL A 216 -7.54 -1.00 -20.20
N CYS A 217 -7.02 0.22 -20.38
CA CYS A 217 -7.83 1.38 -20.81
C CYS A 217 -7.89 1.55 -22.35
N GLY A 218 -7.62 0.50 -23.10
CA GLY A 218 -7.65 0.54 -24.57
C GLY A 218 -6.47 1.28 -25.22
N THR A 219 -5.50 1.71 -24.44
CA THR A 219 -4.25 2.36 -24.88
C THR A 219 -3.09 1.81 -24.05
N LYS A 220 -1.86 1.93 -24.58
CA LYS A 220 -0.67 1.43 -23.87
C LYS A 220 -0.23 2.31 -22.68
N GLY A 221 -0.79 3.50 -22.52
CA GLY A 221 -0.40 4.45 -21.47
C GLY A 221 -1.21 4.27 -20.20
N LEU A 222 -0.56 4.43 -19.05
CA LEU A 222 -1.20 4.58 -17.75
C LEU A 222 -2.00 5.90 -17.72
N ARG A 223 -3.02 5.99 -16.86
CA ARG A 223 -3.87 7.19 -16.71
C ARG A 223 -3.58 7.85 -15.36
N ILE A 224 -3.81 9.18 -15.26
CA ILE A 224 -3.70 9.89 -13.99
C ILE A 224 -4.77 9.45 -12.96
N SER A 225 -5.84 8.80 -13.40
CA SER A 225 -6.86 8.21 -12.51
C SER A 225 -6.51 6.80 -11.99
N ASP A 226 -5.36 6.25 -12.40
CA ASP A 226 -4.88 4.94 -11.95
C ASP A 226 -4.10 5.08 -10.64
N ALA A 227 -4.78 4.83 -9.51
CA ALA A 227 -4.22 5.04 -8.17
C ALA A 227 -3.00 4.16 -7.87
N ALA A 228 -2.86 3.00 -8.53
CA ALA A 228 -1.69 2.14 -8.39
C ALA A 228 -0.47 2.67 -9.16
N HIS A 229 -0.68 3.51 -10.18
CA HIS A 229 0.36 3.89 -11.13
C HIS A 229 0.51 5.41 -11.27
N TYR A 230 -0.14 6.18 -10.39
CA TYR A 230 0.00 7.64 -10.34
C TYR A 230 0.06 8.15 -8.91
N GLY A 231 1.14 8.89 -8.61
CA GLY A 231 1.44 9.33 -7.24
C GLY A 231 0.63 10.54 -6.77
N ASN A 232 0.09 11.37 -7.66
CA ASN A 232 -0.64 12.58 -7.28
C ASN A 232 -2.14 12.29 -7.05
N THR A 233 -2.41 11.42 -6.08
CA THR A 233 -3.76 11.04 -5.67
C THR A 233 -3.90 11.10 -4.15
N PHE A 234 -5.11 11.34 -3.65
CA PHE A 234 -5.39 11.24 -2.21
C PHE A 234 -5.16 9.83 -1.68
N PHE A 235 -5.32 8.80 -2.51
CA PHE A 235 -4.98 7.43 -2.19
C PHE A 235 -3.50 7.29 -1.82
N THR A 236 -2.59 7.82 -2.64
CA THR A 236 -1.15 7.82 -2.36
C THR A 236 -0.79 8.72 -1.18
N ALA A 237 -1.48 9.85 -0.99
CA ALA A 237 -1.27 10.71 0.19
C ALA A 237 -1.69 10.01 1.50
N ALA A 238 -2.81 9.26 1.50
CA ALA A 238 -3.22 8.42 2.63
C ALA A 238 -2.21 7.30 2.91
N HIS A 239 -1.70 6.63 1.87
CA HIS A 239 -0.63 5.64 1.99
C HIS A 239 0.63 6.22 2.65
N ARG A 240 1.09 7.39 2.19
CA ARG A 240 2.25 8.08 2.78
C ARG A 240 2.03 8.45 4.25
N ALA A 241 0.85 8.94 4.59
CA ALA A 241 0.50 9.25 5.98
C ALA A 241 0.51 8.00 6.87
N LEU A 242 -0.04 6.86 6.40
CA LEU A 242 0.05 5.57 7.10
C LEU A 242 1.51 5.13 7.26
N ARG A 243 2.31 5.18 6.19
CA ARG A 243 3.73 4.79 6.26
C ARG A 243 4.53 5.67 7.21
N ALA A 244 4.29 6.99 7.23
CA ALA A 244 4.95 7.91 8.14
C ALA A 244 4.55 7.67 9.61
N THR A 245 3.31 7.23 9.85
CA THR A 245 2.79 6.96 11.20
C THR A 245 3.16 5.55 11.69
N TYR A 246 3.15 4.57 10.80
CA TYR A 246 3.40 3.15 11.09
C TYR A 246 4.52 2.62 10.18
N PRO A 247 5.78 2.97 10.47
CA PRO A 247 6.91 2.72 9.56
C PRO A 247 7.18 1.24 9.30
N ASP A 248 6.84 0.36 10.23
CA ASP A 248 7.11 -1.08 10.14
C ASP A 248 5.89 -1.91 9.71
N ALA A 249 4.72 -1.28 9.57
CA ALA A 249 3.52 -1.97 9.14
C ALA A 249 3.62 -2.44 7.68
N ILE A 250 2.91 -3.52 7.37
CA ILE A 250 2.86 -4.08 6.02
C ILE A 250 1.70 -3.43 5.24
N ALA A 251 1.99 -2.96 4.03
CA ALA A 251 0.99 -2.57 3.04
C ALA A 251 0.73 -3.76 2.10
N ALA A 252 -0.52 -4.16 1.94
CA ALA A 252 -0.92 -5.19 1.00
C ALA A 252 -1.81 -4.59 -0.10
N SER A 253 -1.26 -4.44 -1.30
CA SER A 253 -1.97 -3.95 -2.48
C SER A 253 -2.65 -5.12 -3.18
N ILE A 254 -3.98 -5.10 -3.22
CA ILE A 254 -4.84 -6.20 -3.64
C ILE A 254 -5.40 -5.94 -5.03
N HIS A 255 -4.98 -6.75 -5.98
CA HIS A 255 -5.30 -6.64 -7.39
C HIS A 255 -6.01 -7.87 -7.96
N GLY A 256 -6.47 -7.75 -9.17
CA GLY A 256 -7.07 -8.82 -9.95
C GLY A 256 -6.44 -8.96 -11.31
N MET A 257 -6.03 -10.17 -11.63
CA MET A 257 -5.52 -10.54 -12.95
C MET A 257 -6.52 -11.40 -13.72
N ASP A 258 -6.41 -11.39 -15.05
CA ASP A 258 -7.04 -12.37 -15.94
C ASP A 258 -6.09 -13.56 -16.09
N ALA A 259 -6.34 -14.61 -15.33
CA ALA A 259 -5.51 -15.82 -15.31
C ALA A 259 -6.06 -16.91 -16.25
N GLY A 260 -7.16 -16.67 -16.95
CA GLY A 260 -7.84 -17.70 -17.74
C GLY A 260 -8.20 -18.94 -16.91
N ASP A 261 -8.23 -20.11 -17.56
CA ASP A 261 -8.54 -21.41 -16.92
C ASP A 261 -7.29 -22.13 -16.36
N GLY A 262 -6.12 -21.49 -16.43
CA GLY A 262 -4.85 -22.05 -15.98
C GLY A 262 -4.77 -22.37 -14.48
N PRO A 263 -3.69 -23.02 -14.02
CA PRO A 263 -3.47 -23.32 -12.61
C PRO A 263 -3.17 -22.07 -11.78
N GLU A 264 -2.80 -20.96 -12.41
CA GLU A 264 -2.42 -19.72 -11.74
C GLU A 264 -3.59 -19.12 -11.01
N ALA A 265 -3.52 -19.12 -9.68
CA ALA A 265 -4.53 -18.53 -8.84
C ALA A 265 -4.09 -17.15 -8.34
N ALA A 266 -2.81 -16.99 -8.02
CA ALA A 266 -2.23 -15.74 -7.55
C ALA A 266 -0.77 -15.60 -8.00
N VAL A 267 -0.35 -14.33 -8.16
CA VAL A 267 1.06 -13.93 -8.28
C VAL A 267 1.33 -12.91 -7.19
N VAL A 268 2.35 -13.18 -6.38
CA VAL A 268 2.75 -12.33 -5.25
C VAL A 268 4.11 -11.71 -5.54
N SER A 269 4.30 -10.47 -5.14
CA SER A 269 5.62 -9.83 -5.16
C SER A 269 5.80 -8.87 -3.98
N ASP A 270 7.03 -8.44 -3.77
CA ASP A 270 7.37 -7.34 -2.87
C ASP A 270 7.44 -5.97 -3.60
N GLY A 271 6.85 -5.88 -4.79
CA GLY A 271 6.94 -4.71 -5.67
C GLY A 271 8.22 -4.67 -6.50
N THR A 272 9.03 -5.75 -6.45
CA THR A 272 10.20 -5.96 -7.32
C THR A 272 10.10 -7.29 -8.07
N SER A 273 10.93 -7.47 -9.09
CA SER A 273 11.03 -8.74 -9.82
C SER A 273 12.34 -9.50 -9.49
N ALA A 274 13.10 -9.03 -8.51
CA ALA A 274 14.37 -9.63 -8.14
C ALA A 274 14.17 -10.84 -7.20
N PRO A 275 14.86 -11.98 -7.44
CA PRO A 275 14.82 -13.11 -6.53
C PRO A 275 15.36 -12.74 -5.14
N ARG A 276 14.59 -13.07 -4.10
CA ARG A 276 14.93 -12.86 -2.69
C ARG A 276 14.40 -14.02 -1.87
N PRO A 277 15.23 -14.99 -1.45
CA PRO A 277 14.75 -16.20 -0.75
C PRO A 277 13.89 -15.92 0.48
N GLU A 278 14.25 -14.91 1.29
CA GLU A 278 13.58 -14.55 2.54
C GLU A 278 12.43 -13.52 2.37
N ALA A 279 12.04 -13.19 1.12
CA ALA A 279 11.01 -12.20 0.86
C ALA A 279 9.68 -12.55 1.54
N LEU A 280 9.00 -11.54 2.06
CA LEU A 280 7.64 -11.66 2.61
C LEU A 280 6.68 -12.25 1.58
N SER A 281 6.84 -11.89 0.30
CA SER A 281 6.06 -12.42 -0.84
C SER A 281 6.20 -13.93 -1.01
N ASN A 282 7.39 -14.51 -0.78
CA ASN A 282 7.58 -15.97 -0.83
C ASN A 282 6.83 -16.66 0.31
N ARG A 283 6.90 -16.11 1.53
CA ARG A 283 6.14 -16.66 2.67
C ARG A 283 4.63 -16.60 2.42
N LEU A 284 4.13 -15.50 1.83
CA LEU A 284 2.73 -15.38 1.47
C LEU A 284 2.33 -16.36 0.35
N ARG A 285 3.17 -16.54 -0.68
CA ARG A 285 2.98 -17.55 -1.72
C ARG A 285 2.86 -18.97 -1.12
N ASP A 286 3.75 -19.32 -0.21
CA ASP A 286 3.78 -20.63 0.43
C ASP A 286 2.54 -20.86 1.32
N ALA A 287 2.15 -19.83 2.09
CA ALA A 287 0.92 -19.86 2.87
C ALA A 287 -0.32 -19.99 1.98
N LEU A 288 -0.39 -19.25 0.85
CA LEU A 288 -1.44 -19.42 -0.14
C LEU A 288 -1.52 -20.86 -0.67
N ASN A 289 -0.38 -21.44 -1.05
CA ASN A 289 -0.32 -22.81 -1.56
C ASN A 289 -0.74 -23.86 -0.52
N THR A 290 -0.64 -23.56 0.78
CA THR A 290 -1.14 -24.42 1.85
C THR A 290 -2.68 -24.41 1.91
N HIS A 291 -3.31 -23.28 1.61
CA HIS A 291 -4.76 -23.12 1.72
C HIS A 291 -5.53 -23.23 0.41
N LEU A 292 -4.84 -23.17 -0.74
CA LEU A 292 -5.46 -23.35 -2.04
C LEU A 292 -5.92 -24.80 -2.23
N VAL A 293 -7.06 -24.97 -2.88
CA VAL A 293 -7.65 -26.29 -3.15
C VAL A 293 -7.53 -26.67 -4.62
N GLY A 294 -7.42 -27.98 -4.88
CA GLY A 294 -7.35 -28.54 -6.23
C GLY A 294 -6.00 -28.29 -6.89
N THR A 295 -6.01 -27.95 -8.18
CA THR A 295 -4.80 -27.72 -9.00
C THR A 295 -4.33 -26.26 -9.01
N LYS A 296 -5.02 -25.36 -8.30
CA LYS A 296 -4.70 -23.93 -8.25
C LYS A 296 -3.43 -23.69 -7.44
N LYS A 297 -2.59 -22.79 -7.93
CA LYS A 297 -1.30 -22.44 -7.32
C LYS A 297 -1.07 -20.93 -7.27
N ALA A 298 -0.34 -20.53 -6.26
CA ALA A 298 0.24 -19.20 -6.16
C ALA A 298 1.72 -19.25 -6.55
N PHE A 299 2.18 -18.18 -7.19
CA PHE A 299 3.55 -17.97 -7.64
C PHE A 299 4.11 -16.71 -6.96
N SER A 300 5.43 -16.56 -6.97
CA SER A 300 6.09 -15.36 -6.43
C SER A 300 7.16 -14.85 -7.38
N CYS A 301 7.08 -13.58 -7.73
CA CYS A 301 8.11 -12.90 -8.52
C CYS A 301 9.50 -12.94 -7.86
N ASN A 302 9.54 -13.10 -6.54
CA ASN A 302 10.77 -13.07 -5.75
C ASN A 302 11.33 -14.47 -5.45
N ALA A 303 10.64 -15.53 -5.91
CA ALA A 303 11.15 -16.89 -5.82
C ALA A 303 12.06 -17.22 -7.01
N ALA A 304 13.17 -17.88 -6.75
CA ALA A 304 14.15 -18.21 -7.80
C ALA A 304 13.59 -19.11 -8.89
N ASP A 305 12.67 -20.02 -8.55
CA ASP A 305 12.01 -20.97 -9.46
C ASP A 305 10.90 -20.33 -10.30
N ASP A 306 10.33 -19.20 -9.85
CA ASP A 306 9.29 -18.45 -10.54
C ASP A 306 9.82 -17.18 -11.24
N SER A 307 11.04 -16.78 -10.94
CA SER A 307 11.65 -15.55 -11.42
C SER A 307 11.53 -15.38 -12.94
N GLY A 308 10.93 -14.26 -13.34
CA GLY A 308 10.79 -13.85 -14.73
C GLY A 308 9.57 -14.42 -15.46
N LYS A 309 8.84 -15.42 -14.94
CA LYS A 309 7.66 -15.99 -15.61
C LYS A 309 6.45 -15.06 -15.56
N HIS A 310 6.30 -14.29 -14.48
CA HIS A 310 5.16 -13.43 -14.22
C HIS A 310 5.57 -11.95 -14.11
N ARG A 311 6.62 -11.55 -14.80
CA ARG A 311 7.24 -10.22 -14.66
C ARG A 311 6.25 -9.07 -14.77
N ASP A 312 5.26 -9.18 -15.64
CA ASP A 312 4.25 -8.13 -15.86
C ASP A 312 3.27 -7.99 -14.70
N LEU A 313 3.23 -8.98 -13.78
CA LEU A 313 2.37 -9.02 -12.60
C LEU A 313 3.13 -8.74 -11.29
N CYS A 314 4.41 -8.37 -11.37
CA CYS A 314 5.23 -8.14 -10.18
C CYS A 314 5.01 -6.78 -9.53
N GLY A 315 4.14 -5.93 -10.07
CA GLY A 315 3.85 -4.61 -9.50
C GLY A 315 5.05 -3.64 -9.46
N THR A 316 6.08 -3.84 -10.32
CA THR A 316 7.28 -2.98 -10.35
C THR A 316 7.01 -1.53 -10.71
N SER A 317 5.84 -1.26 -11.29
CA SER A 317 5.33 0.09 -11.59
C SER A 317 4.30 0.59 -10.56
N ASN A 318 3.97 -0.20 -9.53
CA ASN A 318 3.08 0.24 -8.45
C ASN A 318 3.76 1.33 -7.61
N VAL A 319 3.11 2.52 -7.55
CA VAL A 319 3.69 3.70 -6.89
C VAL A 319 3.83 3.51 -5.39
N GLN A 320 2.86 2.85 -4.74
CA GLN A 320 2.90 2.57 -3.29
C GLN A 320 4.06 1.63 -2.96
N GLY A 321 4.24 0.56 -3.76
CA GLY A 321 5.37 -0.36 -3.61
C GLY A 321 6.71 0.33 -3.84
N ARG A 322 6.81 1.23 -4.82
CA ARG A 322 8.02 2.03 -5.04
C ARG A 322 8.33 2.96 -3.87
N ILE A 323 7.32 3.61 -3.28
CA ILE A 323 7.46 4.45 -2.09
C ILE A 323 7.98 3.62 -0.91
N ASP A 324 7.34 2.50 -0.61
CA ASP A 324 7.69 1.64 0.51
C ASP A 324 9.09 1.02 0.38
N ASN A 325 9.51 0.78 -0.84
CA ASN A 325 10.82 0.24 -1.18
C ASN A 325 11.90 1.31 -1.38
N GLY A 326 11.58 2.58 -1.14
CA GLY A 326 12.56 3.67 -1.15
C GLY A 326 13.09 4.02 -2.55
N ALA A 327 12.29 3.85 -3.60
CA ALA A 327 12.66 4.31 -4.94
C ALA A 327 12.94 5.82 -4.93
N ALA A 328 13.97 6.25 -5.62
CA ALA A 328 14.37 7.66 -5.70
C ALA A 328 13.26 8.54 -6.29
N ASP A 329 12.49 8.01 -7.22
CA ASP A 329 11.30 8.60 -7.79
C ASP A 329 10.26 7.51 -8.05
N ALA A 330 9.20 7.51 -7.25
CA ALA A 330 8.17 6.48 -7.34
C ALA A 330 7.37 6.52 -8.65
N CYS A 331 7.39 7.62 -9.40
CA CYS A 331 6.75 7.73 -10.71
C CYS A 331 7.60 7.10 -11.81
N PHE A 332 8.92 7.28 -11.79
CA PHE A 332 9.79 6.94 -12.92
C PHE A 332 10.76 5.79 -12.66
N THR A 333 11.05 5.49 -11.40
CA THR A 333 12.15 4.59 -11.04
C THR A 333 11.62 3.35 -10.33
N GLU A 334 11.93 2.16 -10.86
CA GLU A 334 11.70 0.92 -10.13
C GLU A 334 12.56 0.88 -8.85
N ALA A 335 12.05 0.27 -7.80
CA ALA A 335 12.82 0.10 -6.58
C ALA A 335 13.98 -0.87 -6.80
N ALA A 336 15.18 -0.48 -6.37
CA ALA A 336 16.39 -1.29 -6.48
C ALA A 336 16.46 -2.40 -5.42
N ALA A 337 15.71 -2.25 -4.32
CA ALA A 337 15.65 -3.21 -3.21
C ALA A 337 14.22 -3.21 -2.63
N ALA A 338 13.87 -4.27 -1.92
CA ALA A 338 12.60 -4.35 -1.22
C ALA A 338 12.79 -4.17 0.29
N SER A 339 11.78 -3.58 0.93
CA SER A 339 11.76 -3.27 2.36
C SER A 339 11.11 -4.33 3.25
N ASP A 340 10.49 -5.37 2.65
CA ASP A 340 9.58 -6.33 3.31
C ASP A 340 8.34 -5.69 3.99
N ARG A 341 8.01 -4.45 3.62
CA ARG A 341 6.85 -3.70 4.14
C ARG A 341 5.74 -3.54 3.10
N PHE A 342 5.93 -4.06 1.91
CA PHE A 342 4.96 -4.01 0.82
C PHE A 342 4.76 -5.41 0.22
N VAL A 343 3.50 -5.73 -0.06
CA VAL A 343 3.11 -6.93 -0.81
C VAL A 343 2.13 -6.52 -1.91
N HIS A 344 2.42 -6.94 -3.12
CA HIS A 344 1.54 -6.83 -4.28
C HIS A 344 0.94 -8.20 -4.57
N LEU A 345 -0.37 -8.31 -4.63
CA LEU A 345 -1.08 -9.57 -4.80
C LEU A 345 -2.04 -9.48 -5.99
N GLU A 346 -1.64 -10.09 -7.10
CA GLU A 346 -2.50 -10.34 -8.26
C GLU A 346 -3.27 -11.63 -8.09
N GLN A 347 -4.56 -11.62 -8.38
CA GLN A 347 -5.47 -12.72 -8.09
C GLN A 347 -6.40 -13.03 -9.24
N SER A 348 -6.58 -14.31 -9.56
CA SER A 348 -7.63 -14.76 -10.45
C SER A 348 -9.03 -14.47 -9.90
N ALA A 349 -10.04 -14.40 -10.75
CA ALA A 349 -11.43 -14.21 -10.35
C ALA A 349 -11.91 -15.22 -9.29
N THR A 350 -11.40 -16.46 -9.32
CA THR A 350 -11.73 -17.51 -8.36
C THR A 350 -11.35 -17.10 -6.92
N LEU A 351 -10.20 -16.44 -6.72
CA LEU A 351 -9.76 -15.99 -5.39
C LEU A 351 -10.53 -14.76 -4.90
N ARG A 352 -11.04 -13.94 -5.82
CA ARG A 352 -11.81 -12.72 -5.52
C ARG A 352 -13.30 -12.98 -5.31
N GLY A 353 -13.75 -14.23 -5.51
CA GLY A 353 -15.13 -14.68 -5.30
C GLY A 353 -15.52 -14.80 -3.81
N THR A 354 -16.59 -15.56 -3.54
CA THR A 354 -17.10 -15.84 -2.17
C THR A 354 -16.86 -17.28 -1.70
N GLY A 355 -16.21 -18.10 -2.52
CA GLY A 355 -16.00 -19.53 -2.27
C GLY A 355 -14.87 -19.84 -1.29
N ALA A 356 -14.54 -21.13 -1.17
CA ALA A 356 -13.45 -21.60 -0.32
C ALA A 356 -12.10 -20.98 -0.70
N SER A 357 -11.86 -20.76 -2.00
CA SER A 357 -10.61 -20.18 -2.49
C SER A 357 -10.40 -18.74 -2.05
N SER A 358 -11.47 -17.93 -1.86
CA SER A 358 -11.32 -16.56 -1.33
C SER A 358 -10.91 -16.56 0.15
N LYS A 359 -11.27 -17.61 0.90
CA LYS A 359 -10.82 -17.78 2.29
C LYS A 359 -9.32 -18.11 2.36
N ALA A 360 -8.76 -18.74 1.33
CA ALA A 360 -7.33 -19.06 1.28
C ALA A 360 -6.45 -17.80 1.39
N VAL A 361 -6.87 -16.69 0.77
CA VAL A 361 -6.14 -15.41 0.85
C VAL A 361 -6.18 -14.84 2.27
N ILE A 362 -7.33 -14.89 2.94
CA ILE A 362 -7.47 -14.43 4.32
C ILE A 362 -6.59 -15.28 5.25
N GLN A 363 -6.63 -16.61 5.11
CA GLN A 363 -5.82 -17.52 5.93
C GLN A 363 -4.32 -17.27 5.69
N ALA A 364 -3.89 -17.17 4.43
CA ALA A 364 -2.50 -16.93 4.07
C ALA A 364 -1.97 -15.59 4.62
N LEU A 365 -2.77 -14.52 4.56
CA LEU A 365 -2.41 -13.26 5.19
C LEU A 365 -2.34 -13.38 6.71
N ALA A 366 -3.27 -14.13 7.33
CA ALA A 366 -3.25 -14.37 8.78
C ALA A 366 -2.00 -15.15 9.22
N ASP A 367 -1.56 -16.14 8.43
CA ASP A 367 -0.37 -16.94 8.71
C ASP A 367 0.94 -16.15 8.47
N THR A 368 0.90 -15.19 7.54
CA THR A 368 2.09 -14.46 7.11
C THR A 368 2.33 -13.21 7.95
N VAL A 369 1.25 -12.51 8.34
CA VAL A 369 1.31 -11.27 9.13
C VAL A 369 0.90 -11.57 10.56
N PRO A 370 1.82 -11.54 11.53
CA PRO A 370 1.54 -11.92 12.91
C PRO A 370 0.60 -10.94 13.61
N CYS A 371 -0.05 -11.41 14.67
CA CYS A 371 -0.78 -10.57 15.61
C CYS A 371 0.23 -9.84 16.51
N THR A 372 0.40 -8.56 16.26
CA THR A 372 1.36 -7.72 17.00
C THR A 372 0.69 -6.64 17.83
N LEU A 373 -0.64 -6.49 17.69
CA LEU A 373 -1.44 -5.46 18.33
C LEU A 373 -2.52 -6.09 19.24
N THR A 374 -3.15 -5.26 20.05
CA THR A 374 -4.07 -5.70 21.11
C THR A 374 -5.50 -5.98 20.66
N GLY A 375 -5.84 -5.64 19.42
CA GLY A 375 -7.18 -5.85 18.85
C GLY A 375 -7.48 -7.33 18.58
N SER A 376 -8.69 -7.59 18.07
CA SER A 376 -9.15 -8.92 17.68
C SER A 376 -9.09 -9.13 16.17
N GLY A 377 -8.81 -10.38 15.76
CA GLY A 377 -8.79 -10.79 14.37
C GLY A 377 -8.61 -12.30 14.26
N LEU A 378 -8.69 -12.85 13.06
CA LEU A 378 -8.51 -14.27 12.81
C LEU A 378 -7.15 -14.75 13.37
N GLY A 379 -7.16 -15.71 14.29
CA GLY A 379 -5.96 -16.21 14.94
C GLY A 379 -5.35 -15.28 15.99
N CYS A 380 -5.90 -14.07 16.21
CA CYS A 380 -5.47 -13.16 17.25
C CYS A 380 -6.41 -13.27 18.47
N GLN A 381 -5.82 -13.36 19.64
CA GLN A 381 -6.58 -13.22 20.90
C GLN A 381 -6.49 -11.76 21.33
N ALA A 382 -7.60 -11.17 21.70
CA ALA A 382 -7.61 -9.85 22.31
C ALA A 382 -6.82 -9.93 23.64
N VAL A 383 -5.76 -9.15 23.76
CA VAL A 383 -4.87 -9.18 24.93
C VAL A 383 -5.48 -8.41 26.11
N VAL A 384 -6.38 -7.48 25.86
CA VAL A 384 -7.15 -6.71 26.86
C VAL A 384 -8.53 -6.47 26.30
N ALA A 385 -9.55 -6.55 27.17
CA ALA A 385 -10.89 -6.03 26.81
C ALA A 385 -10.72 -4.63 26.23
N ALA A 386 -11.25 -4.44 25.02
CA ALA A 386 -11.28 -3.11 24.41
C ALA A 386 -11.79 -2.15 25.49
N GLN A 387 -10.99 -1.14 25.85
CA GLN A 387 -11.55 -0.04 26.60
C GLN A 387 -12.64 0.54 25.73
N ASP A 388 -13.88 0.32 26.14
CA ASP A 388 -15.01 0.94 25.48
C ASP A 388 -14.71 2.44 25.48
N CYS A 389 -14.45 2.98 24.31
CA CYS A 389 -14.53 4.43 24.16
C CYS A 389 -15.96 4.82 24.52
N PRO A 390 -16.19 5.60 25.58
CA PRO A 390 -17.51 5.96 26.04
C PRO A 390 -18.33 6.70 24.97
#